data_bd07a688759e8027de8bbd9d5d5e570e
#
_entry.id   bd07a688759e8027de8bbd9d5d5e570e
#
_cell.length_a   1.000
_cell.length_b   1.000
_cell.length_c   1.000
_cell.angle_alpha   90.00
_cell.angle_beta   90.00
_cell.angle_gamma   90.00
#
_symmetry.space_group_name_H-M   'P 1'
#
loop_
_entity.id
_entity.type
_entity.pdbx_description
1 polymer ?
#
loop_
_entity_poly.entity_id
_entity_poly.type
_entity_poly.pdbx_seq_one_letter_code
_entity_poly.pdbx_strand_id
1 'polypeptide(L)'
;AIHMNGATGHTMPLFGMLDNGGDLVETSFLMQGLLTARQYFSGPSAREKDLYRRITALWQGVDWAWYRENPQSAFLYWHWSPEWSWRIHHPLIGFNETMITYLLAIASPTHGVPAGMYYSGWASQSEPAQQYREGWSGTKDGNHYGNGHTYFGIKLDVGVGPGGPLFFTHYSFIGFDPHALHDKFTSSYFDNNRNIARINHAYCTANPKHYAGYGADAWGLTAADTPDG
;
A
#
# COMPACT_ATOMS: atom_id res chain seq x y z
N ALA A 1 -14.31 -1.09 -5.26
CA ALA A 1 -14.21 -1.68 -6.62
C ALA A 1 -13.18 -0.92 -7.44
N ILE A 2 -12.31 -1.64 -8.13
CA ILE A 2 -11.27 -1.03 -8.99
C ILE A 2 -11.91 -0.47 -10.25
N HIS A 3 -12.85 -1.19 -10.85
CA HIS A 3 -13.51 -0.80 -12.09
C HIS A 3 -15.02 -0.67 -11.91
N MET A 4 -15.56 0.40 -12.46
CA MET A 4 -16.99 0.68 -12.45
C MET A 4 -17.47 1.12 -13.83
N ASN A 5 -18.63 0.66 -14.22
CA ASN A 5 -19.30 1.18 -15.41
C ASN A 5 -19.76 2.61 -15.16
N GLY A 6 -19.24 3.57 -15.93
CA GLY A 6 -19.51 4.98 -15.73
C GLY A 6 -20.97 5.41 -15.95
N ALA A 7 -21.75 4.62 -16.68
CA ALA A 7 -23.17 4.92 -16.93
C ALA A 7 -24.10 4.33 -15.86
N THR A 8 -23.78 3.17 -15.31
CA THR A 8 -24.66 2.43 -14.39
C THR A 8 -24.21 2.48 -12.94
N GLY A 9 -22.91 2.78 -12.68
CA GLY A 9 -22.30 2.71 -11.35
C GLY A 9 -22.09 1.29 -10.84
N HIS A 10 -22.36 0.26 -11.64
CA HIS A 10 -22.09 -1.13 -11.25
C HIS A 10 -20.60 -1.47 -11.36
N THR A 11 -20.13 -2.30 -10.45
CA THR A 11 -18.79 -2.85 -10.50
C THR A 11 -18.58 -3.72 -11.74
N MET A 12 -17.38 -3.68 -12.29
CA MET A 12 -16.96 -4.51 -13.41
C MET A 12 -15.78 -5.38 -12.96
N PRO A 13 -15.81 -6.70 -13.23
CA PRO A 13 -14.68 -7.56 -12.92
C PRO A 13 -13.47 -7.19 -13.79
N LEU A 14 -12.28 -7.08 -13.17
CA LEU A 14 -11.04 -6.74 -13.87
C LEU A 14 -10.16 -7.98 -14.06
N PHE A 15 -9.82 -8.65 -12.97
CA PHE A 15 -8.95 -9.85 -12.97
C PHE A 15 -9.79 -11.14 -12.91
N GLY A 16 -10.75 -11.25 -13.82
CA GLY A 16 -11.70 -12.32 -13.81
C GLY A 16 -12.94 -12.01 -12.97
N MET A 17 -13.87 -12.99 -12.89
CA MET A 17 -15.19 -12.78 -12.30
C MET A 17 -15.17 -12.54 -10.77
N LEU A 18 -14.07 -12.83 -10.09
CA LEU A 18 -14.00 -12.78 -8.63
C LEU A 18 -13.82 -11.35 -8.10
N ASP A 19 -13.24 -10.45 -8.89
CA ASP A 19 -12.94 -9.07 -8.50
C ASP A 19 -14.05 -8.12 -8.98
N ASN A 20 -15.23 -8.28 -8.41
CA ASN A 20 -16.40 -7.48 -8.75
C ASN A 20 -17.02 -6.73 -7.55
N GLY A 21 -16.28 -6.63 -6.46
CA GLY A 21 -16.80 -6.11 -5.20
C GLY A 21 -16.01 -4.95 -4.62
N GLY A 22 -15.81 -4.98 -3.31
CA GLY A 22 -15.07 -3.98 -2.56
C GLY A 22 -13.57 -4.20 -2.67
N ASP A 23 -12.84 -3.08 -2.76
CA ASP A 23 -11.39 -3.00 -2.76
C ASP A 23 -10.94 -2.07 -1.64
N LEU A 24 -10.26 -2.63 -0.64
CA LEU A 24 -9.85 -1.87 0.53
C LEU A 24 -8.67 -0.95 0.23
N VAL A 25 -7.77 -1.35 -0.66
CA VAL A 25 -6.55 -0.60 -0.99
C VAL A 25 -6.91 0.64 -1.79
N GLU A 26 -7.71 0.50 -2.85
CA GLU A 26 -8.20 1.63 -3.64
C GLU A 26 -9.07 2.59 -2.79
N THR A 27 -9.87 2.02 -1.87
CA THR A 27 -10.60 2.82 -0.88
C THR A 27 -9.65 3.60 0.02
N SER A 28 -8.51 3.01 0.41
CA SER A 28 -7.50 3.69 1.24
C SER A 28 -6.84 4.86 0.50
N PHE A 29 -6.51 4.70 -0.77
CA PHE A 29 -5.96 5.78 -1.59
C PHE A 29 -6.97 6.91 -1.78
N LEU A 30 -8.24 6.59 -2.02
CA LEU A 30 -9.31 7.57 -2.07
C LEU A 30 -9.44 8.32 -0.73
N MET A 31 -9.48 7.60 0.40
CA MET A 31 -9.60 8.22 1.72
C MET A 31 -8.39 9.09 2.07
N GLN A 32 -7.18 8.68 1.74
CA GLN A 32 -5.97 9.48 1.90
C GLN A 32 -6.09 10.82 1.15
N GLY A 33 -6.49 10.78 -0.11
CA GLY A 33 -6.72 11.99 -0.93
C GLY A 33 -7.83 12.88 -0.37
N LEU A 34 -8.96 12.29 0.04
CA LEU A 34 -10.08 13.03 0.63
C LEU A 34 -9.70 13.68 1.98
N LEU A 35 -8.96 12.98 2.85
CA LEU A 35 -8.51 13.54 4.12
C LEU A 35 -7.51 14.68 3.89
N THR A 36 -6.65 14.59 2.89
CA THR A 36 -5.76 15.69 2.47
C THR A 36 -6.57 16.90 1.98
N ALA A 37 -7.57 16.67 1.12
CA ALA A 37 -8.46 17.71 0.65
C ALA A 37 -9.26 18.35 1.80
N ARG A 38 -9.73 17.55 2.77
CA ARG A 38 -10.42 18.04 3.96
C ARG A 38 -9.55 18.98 4.79
N GLN A 39 -8.25 18.68 4.90
CA GLN A 39 -7.31 19.53 5.63
C GLN A 39 -7.02 20.82 4.87
N TYR A 40 -6.90 20.75 3.55
CA TYR A 40 -6.67 21.91 2.70
C TYR A 40 -7.88 22.86 2.68
N PHE A 41 -9.09 22.34 2.49
CA PHE A 41 -10.34 23.09 2.47
C PHE A 41 -10.96 23.18 3.87
N SER A 42 -10.21 23.75 4.82
CA SER A 42 -10.63 23.86 6.24
C SER A 42 -11.04 25.27 6.66
N GLY A 43 -11.32 26.15 5.69
CA GLY A 43 -11.69 27.54 5.92
C GLY A 43 -13.10 27.74 6.52
N PRO A 44 -13.47 29.00 6.83
CA PRO A 44 -14.71 29.31 7.55
C PRO A 44 -15.97 29.33 6.68
N SER A 45 -15.85 29.22 5.35
CA SER A 45 -16.99 29.29 4.43
C SER A 45 -17.97 28.13 4.63
N ALA A 46 -19.26 28.37 4.37
CA ALA A 46 -20.29 27.35 4.49
C ALA A 46 -20.00 26.14 3.56
N ARG A 47 -19.42 26.40 2.38
CA ARG A 47 -19.07 25.35 1.40
C ARG A 47 -17.93 24.46 1.91
N GLU A 48 -16.90 25.04 2.51
CA GLU A 48 -15.76 24.26 3.06
C GLU A 48 -16.20 23.46 4.29
N LYS A 49 -17.04 24.05 5.16
CA LYS A 49 -17.63 23.30 6.29
C LYS A 49 -18.50 22.12 5.82
N ASP A 50 -19.26 22.26 4.74
CA ASP A 50 -20.05 21.16 4.18
C ASP A 50 -19.14 20.09 3.58
N LEU A 51 -18.10 20.48 2.84
CA LEU A 51 -17.10 19.57 2.31
C LEU A 51 -16.40 18.78 3.43
N TYR A 52 -15.93 19.45 4.45
CA TYR A 52 -15.30 18.86 5.64
C TYR A 52 -16.21 17.81 6.28
N ARG A 53 -17.48 18.15 6.49
CA ARG A 53 -18.49 17.26 7.08
C ARG A 53 -18.73 16.01 6.23
N ARG A 54 -18.85 16.17 4.91
CA ARG A 54 -19.07 15.05 3.98
C ARG A 54 -17.88 14.11 3.93
N ILE A 55 -16.66 14.63 3.82
CA ILE A 55 -15.46 13.81 3.82
C ILE A 55 -15.33 13.06 5.16
N THR A 56 -15.61 13.74 6.28
CA THR A 56 -15.59 13.10 7.60
C THR A 56 -16.60 11.94 7.68
N ALA A 57 -17.81 12.12 7.15
CA ALA A 57 -18.82 11.08 7.15
C ALA A 57 -18.41 9.89 6.27
N LEU A 58 -17.78 10.13 5.10
CA LEU A 58 -17.25 9.06 4.25
C LEU A 58 -16.15 8.27 4.98
N TRP A 59 -15.19 8.96 5.59
CA TRP A 59 -14.15 8.31 6.39
C TRP A 59 -14.73 7.45 7.52
N GLN A 60 -15.68 7.98 8.28
CA GLN A 60 -16.31 7.28 9.38
C GLN A 60 -17.16 6.08 8.91
N GLY A 61 -17.61 6.11 7.66
CA GLY A 61 -18.43 5.05 7.06
C GLY A 61 -17.62 3.86 6.50
N VAL A 62 -16.29 3.96 6.40
CA VAL A 62 -15.48 2.83 5.93
C VAL A 62 -15.36 1.78 7.03
N ASP A 63 -15.83 0.57 6.78
CA ASP A 63 -15.70 -0.55 7.71
C ASP A 63 -14.39 -1.31 7.47
N TRP A 64 -13.31 -0.79 8.07
CA TRP A 64 -11.98 -1.39 8.01
C TRP A 64 -11.93 -2.76 8.69
N ALA A 65 -12.66 -2.93 9.80
CA ALA A 65 -12.68 -4.16 10.57
C ALA A 65 -13.32 -5.31 9.79
N TRP A 66 -14.26 -5.02 8.88
CA TRP A 66 -14.86 -6.01 7.96
C TRP A 66 -13.79 -6.75 7.17
N TYR A 67 -12.78 -6.03 6.68
CA TYR A 67 -11.71 -6.58 5.84
C TYR A 67 -10.68 -7.44 6.58
N ARG A 68 -10.97 -7.80 7.82
CA ARG A 68 -10.25 -8.88 8.54
C ARG A 68 -10.77 -10.27 8.19
N GLU A 69 -11.88 -10.39 7.44
CA GLU A 69 -12.59 -11.65 7.17
C GLU A 69 -13.23 -12.24 8.45
N ASN A 70 -12.48 -12.29 9.52
CA ASN A 70 -12.94 -12.67 10.87
C ASN A 70 -12.17 -11.90 11.95
N PRO A 71 -12.74 -11.73 13.16
CA PRO A 71 -12.10 -10.95 14.25
C PRO A 71 -10.75 -11.47 14.72
N GLN A 72 -10.41 -12.72 14.46
CA GLN A 72 -9.14 -13.35 14.87
C GLN A 72 -8.05 -13.22 13.81
N SER A 73 -8.37 -12.80 12.57
CA SER A 73 -7.38 -12.62 11.53
C SER A 73 -6.31 -11.60 11.95
N ALA A 74 -5.05 -11.96 11.72
CA ALA A 74 -3.92 -11.05 11.89
C ALA A 74 -3.80 -10.05 10.72
N PHE A 75 -4.43 -10.35 9.58
CA PHE A 75 -4.29 -9.60 8.35
C PHE A 75 -5.56 -8.83 7.99
N LEU A 76 -5.39 -7.73 7.25
CA LEU A 76 -6.42 -7.16 6.39
C LEU A 76 -6.31 -7.82 5.02
N TYR A 77 -7.45 -7.95 4.34
CA TYR A 77 -7.54 -8.52 3.00
C TYR A 77 -7.88 -7.45 1.97
N TRP A 78 -7.40 -7.62 0.75
CA TRP A 78 -7.54 -6.62 -0.31
C TRP A 78 -8.98 -6.54 -0.83
N HIS A 79 -9.57 -7.69 -1.15
CA HIS A 79 -10.83 -7.79 -1.88
C HIS A 79 -11.92 -8.52 -1.10
N TRP A 80 -13.15 -8.06 -1.29
CA TRP A 80 -14.35 -8.76 -0.90
C TRP A 80 -15.42 -8.59 -1.99
N SER A 81 -16.20 -9.62 -2.25
CA SER A 81 -17.28 -9.61 -3.23
C SER A 81 -18.58 -10.08 -2.60
N PRO A 82 -19.74 -9.46 -2.95
CA PRO A 82 -21.03 -9.94 -2.49
C PRO A 82 -21.38 -11.35 -3.02
N GLU A 83 -20.90 -11.72 -4.22
CA GLU A 83 -21.15 -13.04 -4.82
C GLU A 83 -20.10 -14.08 -4.44
N TRP A 84 -18.84 -13.66 -4.23
CA TRP A 84 -17.70 -14.56 -4.05
C TRP A 84 -17.09 -14.48 -2.66
N SER A 85 -17.57 -13.56 -1.81
CA SER A 85 -17.04 -13.35 -0.47
C SER A 85 -15.53 -13.11 -0.48
N TRP A 86 -14.77 -13.80 0.32
CA TRP A 86 -13.31 -13.71 0.47
C TRP A 86 -12.52 -14.59 -0.49
N ARG A 87 -13.10 -15.03 -1.61
CA ARG A 87 -12.53 -16.08 -2.46
C ARG A 87 -11.18 -15.71 -3.09
N ILE A 88 -10.89 -14.42 -3.31
CA ILE A 88 -9.55 -13.98 -3.76
C ILE A 88 -8.52 -14.18 -2.65
N HIS A 89 -8.88 -13.93 -1.39
CA HIS A 89 -8.10 -14.18 -0.19
C HIS A 89 -6.66 -13.63 -0.24
N HIS A 90 -6.51 -12.39 -0.73
CA HIS A 90 -5.23 -11.71 -0.85
C HIS A 90 -4.93 -10.91 0.43
N PRO A 91 -4.06 -11.39 1.33
CA PRO A 91 -3.72 -10.66 2.55
C PRO A 91 -2.82 -9.47 2.25
N LEU A 92 -3.02 -8.37 2.96
CA LEU A 92 -2.15 -7.19 2.89
C LEU A 92 -0.94 -7.40 3.80
N ILE A 93 0.22 -7.61 3.21
CA ILE A 93 1.48 -7.89 3.89
C ILE A 93 2.56 -6.97 3.32
N GLY A 94 3.19 -6.14 4.16
CA GLY A 94 4.24 -5.19 3.76
C GLY A 94 5.62 -5.85 3.58
N PHE A 95 6.55 -5.17 2.99
CA PHE A 95 6.53 -3.76 2.59
C PHE A 95 6.16 -3.60 1.12
N ASN A 96 5.12 -2.80 0.87
CA ASN A 96 4.65 -2.44 -0.47
C ASN A 96 3.82 -1.14 -0.39
N GLU A 97 3.01 -0.83 -1.41
CA GLU A 97 2.20 0.39 -1.51
C GLU A 97 1.07 0.50 -0.49
N THR A 98 0.69 -0.60 0.18
CA THR A 98 -0.55 -0.67 0.97
C THR A 98 -0.41 -0.28 2.45
N MET A 99 0.72 0.28 2.88
CA MET A 99 0.93 0.70 4.28
C MET A 99 -0.17 1.63 4.78
N ILE A 100 -0.60 2.57 3.95
CA ILE A 100 -1.64 3.54 4.29
C ILE A 100 -2.95 2.86 4.70
N THR A 101 -3.25 1.68 4.17
CA THR A 101 -4.46 0.92 4.53
C THR A 101 -4.46 0.54 6.01
N TYR A 102 -3.33 0.03 6.53
CA TYR A 102 -3.21 -0.26 7.96
C TYR A 102 -3.21 1.00 8.81
N LEU A 103 -2.54 2.07 8.37
CA LEU A 103 -2.52 3.34 9.12
C LEU A 103 -3.92 3.94 9.24
N LEU A 104 -4.68 3.96 8.16
CA LEU A 104 -6.07 4.43 8.18
C LEU A 104 -6.98 3.51 8.98
N ALA A 105 -6.85 2.20 8.83
CA ALA A 105 -7.63 1.24 9.59
C ALA A 105 -7.39 1.36 11.10
N ILE A 106 -6.15 1.56 11.54
CA ILE A 106 -5.81 1.77 12.95
C ILE A 106 -6.30 3.13 13.45
N ALA A 107 -6.21 4.17 12.62
CA ALA A 107 -6.63 5.53 12.97
C ALA A 107 -8.16 5.76 12.89
N SER A 108 -8.91 4.82 12.34
CA SER A 108 -10.37 4.97 12.16
C SER A 108 -11.09 5.16 13.51
N PRO A 109 -11.93 6.19 13.66
CA PRO A 109 -12.62 6.46 14.91
C PRO A 109 -13.86 5.58 15.15
N THR A 110 -14.31 4.81 14.16
CA THR A 110 -15.58 4.06 14.21
C THR A 110 -15.36 2.56 14.02
N HIS A 111 -14.83 2.15 12.89
CA HIS A 111 -14.68 0.74 12.48
C HIS A 111 -13.20 0.35 12.37
N GLY A 112 -12.39 0.81 13.34
CA GLY A 112 -10.95 0.60 13.34
C GLY A 112 -10.54 -0.83 13.71
N VAL A 113 -9.26 -1.09 13.47
CA VAL A 113 -8.61 -2.33 13.87
C VAL A 113 -7.60 -2.08 14.99
N PRO A 114 -7.24 -3.11 15.80
CA PRO A 114 -6.25 -2.95 16.86
C PRO A 114 -4.88 -2.47 16.31
N ALA A 115 -4.24 -1.53 16.99
CA ALA A 115 -2.92 -1.00 16.62
C ALA A 115 -1.86 -2.10 16.47
N GLY A 116 -1.96 -3.18 17.27
CA GLY A 116 -1.08 -4.33 17.17
C GLY A 116 -1.09 -5.02 15.80
N MET A 117 -2.11 -4.80 14.97
CA MET A 117 -2.17 -5.34 13.61
C MET A 117 -1.11 -4.72 12.68
N TYR A 118 -0.50 -3.61 13.04
CA TYR A 118 0.70 -3.14 12.35
C TYR A 118 1.81 -4.21 12.38
N TYR A 119 2.03 -4.86 13.52
CA TYR A 119 3.06 -5.89 13.64
C TYR A 119 2.57 -7.32 13.37
N SER A 120 1.33 -7.62 13.67
CA SER A 120 0.80 -8.97 13.40
C SER A 120 0.37 -9.19 11.96
N GLY A 121 -0.01 -8.12 11.26
CA GLY A 121 -0.45 -8.12 9.86
C GLY A 121 0.58 -7.49 8.92
N TRP A 122 0.64 -6.15 8.90
CA TRP A 122 1.51 -5.40 7.98
C TRP A 122 2.98 -5.81 8.04
N ALA A 123 3.62 -5.62 9.19
CA ALA A 123 5.03 -5.96 9.42
C ALA A 123 5.19 -7.37 10.02
N SER A 124 4.29 -8.29 9.72
CA SER A 124 4.28 -9.64 10.25
C SER A 124 5.56 -10.39 9.89
N GLN A 125 6.07 -11.13 10.88
CA GLN A 125 7.22 -12.04 10.73
C GLN A 125 6.78 -13.51 10.79
N SER A 126 5.47 -13.76 10.72
CA SER A 126 4.91 -15.12 10.68
C SER A 126 5.35 -15.86 9.42
N GLU A 127 5.33 -17.18 9.48
CA GLU A 127 5.69 -18.01 8.32
C GLU A 127 4.86 -17.69 7.06
N PRO A 128 3.53 -17.51 7.13
CA PRO A 128 2.76 -17.09 5.96
C PRO A 128 3.22 -15.75 5.36
N ALA A 129 3.61 -14.79 6.20
CA ALA A 129 4.10 -13.50 5.73
C ALA A 129 5.48 -13.61 5.06
N GLN A 130 6.36 -14.46 5.59
CA GLN A 130 7.66 -14.75 4.96
C GLN A 130 7.46 -15.41 3.60
N GLN A 131 6.63 -16.45 3.51
CA GLN A 131 6.32 -17.15 2.28
C GLN A 131 5.70 -16.22 1.23
N TYR A 132 4.80 -15.33 1.64
CA TYR A 132 4.24 -14.30 0.76
C TYR A 132 5.32 -13.41 0.14
N ARG A 133 6.23 -12.86 0.97
CA ARG A 133 7.33 -12.01 0.49
C ARG A 133 8.30 -12.75 -0.41
N GLU A 134 8.70 -13.95 -0.04
CA GLU A 134 9.58 -14.81 -0.85
C GLU A 134 8.93 -15.18 -2.19
N GLY A 135 7.62 -15.46 -2.18
CA GLY A 135 6.88 -15.89 -3.36
C GLY A 135 6.88 -14.89 -4.51
N TRP A 136 6.63 -13.60 -4.21
CA TRP A 136 6.60 -12.60 -5.26
C TRP A 136 7.99 -12.01 -5.58
N SER A 137 8.91 -11.99 -4.61
CA SER A 137 10.23 -11.36 -4.78
C SER A 137 11.30 -12.32 -5.30
N GLY A 138 11.11 -13.62 -5.12
CA GLY A 138 12.10 -14.64 -5.47
C GLY A 138 13.37 -14.62 -4.60
N THR A 139 13.34 -13.94 -3.43
CA THR A 139 14.50 -13.85 -2.51
C THR A 139 14.04 -13.93 -1.06
N LYS A 140 14.99 -14.32 -0.19
CA LYS A 140 14.80 -14.29 1.27
C LYS A 140 15.22 -12.97 1.91
N ASP A 141 15.89 -12.10 1.16
CA ASP A 141 16.30 -10.79 1.66
C ASP A 141 15.07 -9.96 2.03
N GLY A 142 14.91 -9.60 3.29
CA GLY A 142 13.76 -8.84 3.78
C GLY A 142 12.48 -9.65 3.98
N ASN A 143 12.50 -10.99 3.91
CA ASN A 143 11.33 -11.83 4.16
C ASN A 143 10.75 -11.65 5.58
N HIS A 144 11.56 -11.25 6.55
CA HIS A 144 11.16 -10.87 7.91
C HIS A 144 10.76 -9.39 8.04
N TYR A 145 10.38 -8.71 6.97
CA TYR A 145 10.06 -7.29 6.89
C TYR A 145 11.30 -6.38 6.97
N GLY A 146 12.12 -6.53 8.01
CA GLY A 146 13.45 -5.92 8.04
C GLY A 146 14.37 -6.57 7.02
N ASN A 147 15.21 -5.75 6.34
CA ASN A 147 16.13 -6.21 5.30
C ASN A 147 17.58 -6.26 5.82
N GLY A 148 18.20 -5.11 6.10
CA GLY A 148 19.55 -5.00 6.63
C GLY A 148 20.68 -5.20 5.61
N HIS A 149 20.38 -5.59 4.37
CA HIS A 149 21.36 -5.78 3.30
C HIS A 149 21.78 -4.48 2.64
N THR A 150 22.88 -4.54 1.89
CA THR A 150 23.42 -3.41 1.14
C THR A 150 23.37 -3.70 -0.36
N TYR A 151 22.75 -2.81 -1.12
CA TYR A 151 22.61 -2.89 -2.57
C TYR A 151 23.28 -1.68 -3.21
N PHE A 152 24.21 -1.87 -4.13
CA PHE A 152 24.97 -0.79 -4.77
C PHE A 152 25.60 0.19 -3.76
N GLY A 153 26.08 -0.33 -2.63
CA GLY A 153 26.68 0.48 -1.56
C GLY A 153 25.66 1.24 -0.67
N ILE A 154 24.36 1.02 -0.85
CA ILE A 154 23.28 1.67 -0.10
C ILE A 154 22.60 0.63 0.80
N LYS A 155 22.61 0.87 2.12
CA LYS A 155 21.95 0.01 3.10
C LYS A 155 20.43 0.20 3.02
N LEU A 156 19.70 -0.90 3.09
CA LEU A 156 18.24 -0.94 3.14
C LEU A 156 17.79 -1.54 4.48
N ASP A 157 16.97 -0.82 5.23
CA ASP A 157 16.46 -1.29 6.53
C ASP A 157 15.20 -2.12 6.37
N VAL A 158 14.28 -1.70 5.49
CA VAL A 158 12.95 -2.32 5.27
C VAL A 158 12.69 -2.46 3.77
N GLY A 159 12.10 -3.57 3.39
CA GLY A 159 11.75 -3.89 2.00
C GLY A 159 12.31 -5.23 1.56
N VAL A 160 11.72 -5.83 0.53
CA VAL A 160 12.11 -7.15 0.03
C VAL A 160 13.11 -7.01 -1.12
N GLY A 161 14.19 -7.80 -1.10
CA GLY A 161 15.26 -7.67 -2.07
C GLY A 161 15.80 -6.24 -2.10
N PRO A 162 16.04 -5.65 -3.28
CA PRO A 162 16.53 -4.27 -3.41
C PRO A 162 15.46 -3.18 -3.16
N GLY A 163 14.30 -3.53 -2.61
CA GLY A 163 13.25 -2.60 -2.18
C GLY A 163 11.97 -2.59 -3.03
N GLY A 164 11.96 -3.29 -4.16
CA GLY A 164 10.79 -3.36 -5.05
C GLY A 164 10.62 -2.13 -5.96
N PRO A 165 9.48 -2.03 -6.63
CA PRO A 165 9.16 -0.91 -7.51
C PRO A 165 8.94 0.40 -6.76
N LEU A 166 9.12 1.54 -7.44
CA LEU A 166 9.07 2.87 -6.81
C LEU A 166 7.71 3.20 -6.20
N PHE A 167 6.60 2.73 -6.74
CA PHE A 167 5.28 3.03 -6.18
C PHE A 167 5.10 2.50 -4.76
N PHE A 168 5.88 1.50 -4.32
CA PHE A 168 5.92 1.05 -2.93
C PHE A 168 6.33 2.18 -1.96
N THR A 169 7.13 3.12 -2.43
CA THR A 169 7.62 4.26 -1.64
C THR A 169 6.81 5.53 -1.82
N HIS A 170 5.85 5.54 -2.75
CA HIS A 170 5.09 6.73 -3.10
C HIS A 170 3.64 6.67 -2.63
N TYR A 171 2.89 5.63 -2.97
CA TYR A 171 1.43 5.61 -2.84
C TYR A 171 0.95 5.82 -1.41
N SER A 172 1.54 5.15 -0.43
CA SER A 172 1.18 5.36 0.98
C SER A 172 1.56 6.76 1.51
N PHE A 173 2.47 7.47 0.84
CA PHE A 173 3.05 8.72 1.33
C PHE A 173 2.61 9.97 0.56
N ILE A 174 1.65 9.85 -0.35
CA ILE A 174 1.09 11.01 -1.09
C ILE A 174 0.42 12.00 -0.15
N GLY A 175 -0.30 11.52 0.86
CA GLY A 175 -0.98 12.36 1.85
C GLY A 175 -0.46 12.17 3.28
N PHE A 176 0.66 11.50 3.44
CA PHE A 176 1.24 11.17 4.75
C PHE A 176 2.75 11.41 4.75
N ASP A 177 3.23 12.27 5.66
CA ASP A 177 4.65 12.62 5.76
C ASP A 177 5.45 11.50 6.45
N PRO A 178 6.42 10.86 5.75
CA PRO A 178 7.23 9.80 6.32
C PRO A 178 8.36 10.27 7.24
N HIS A 179 8.62 11.59 7.37
CA HIS A 179 9.77 12.09 8.14
C HIS A 179 9.68 11.73 9.63
N ALA A 180 8.48 11.75 10.20
CA ALA A 180 8.27 11.38 11.59
C ALA A 180 7.97 9.89 11.81
N LEU A 181 7.85 9.11 10.73
CA LEU A 181 7.51 7.69 10.82
C LEU A 181 8.75 6.85 11.08
N HIS A 182 8.69 6.09 12.17
CA HIS A 182 9.70 5.11 12.55
C HIS A 182 9.06 3.94 13.29
N ASP A 183 9.76 2.83 13.35
CA ASP A 183 9.36 1.65 14.10
C ASP A 183 10.59 0.84 14.56
N LYS A 184 10.39 -0.39 15.01
CA LYS A 184 11.50 -1.25 15.44
C LYS A 184 12.42 -1.73 14.30
N PHE A 185 12.04 -1.54 13.03
CA PHE A 185 12.80 -2.00 11.87
C PHE A 185 13.62 -0.90 11.21
N THR A 186 13.13 0.33 11.25
CA THR A 186 13.86 1.51 10.74
C THR A 186 13.62 2.73 11.61
N SER A 187 14.66 3.54 11.78
CA SER A 187 14.58 4.82 12.48
C SER A 187 13.94 5.94 11.65
N SER A 188 13.79 5.74 10.32
CA SER A 188 13.22 6.75 9.41
C SER A 188 12.69 6.08 8.14
N TYR A 189 11.38 6.09 7.96
CA TYR A 189 10.78 5.65 6.71
C TYR A 189 11.07 6.59 5.54
N PHE A 190 11.29 7.88 5.81
CA PHE A 190 11.76 8.81 4.77
C PHE A 190 13.11 8.39 4.21
N ASP A 191 14.10 8.11 5.09
CA ASP A 191 15.42 7.69 4.65
C ASP A 191 15.38 6.30 3.97
N ASN A 192 14.59 5.38 4.49
CA ASN A 192 14.41 4.08 3.88
C ASN A 192 13.82 4.20 2.45
N ASN A 193 12.77 4.98 2.26
CA ASN A 193 12.13 5.21 0.96
C ASN A 193 13.11 5.90 -0.02
N ARG A 194 13.86 6.90 0.46
CA ARG A 194 14.91 7.55 -0.32
C ARG A 194 15.99 6.55 -0.74
N ASN A 195 16.37 5.63 0.14
CA ASN A 195 17.35 4.59 -0.17
C ASN A 195 16.81 3.60 -1.22
N ILE A 196 15.55 3.20 -1.17
CA ILE A 196 14.92 2.40 -2.24
C ILE A 196 15.00 3.12 -3.58
N ALA A 197 14.66 4.42 -3.62
CA ALA A 197 14.76 5.21 -4.86
C ALA A 197 16.20 5.29 -5.39
N ARG A 198 17.19 5.47 -4.51
CA ARG A 198 18.61 5.50 -4.89
C ARG A 198 19.11 4.14 -5.37
N ILE A 199 18.69 3.05 -4.74
CA ILE A 199 19.00 1.67 -5.18
C ILE A 199 18.41 1.44 -6.58
N ASN A 200 17.17 1.87 -6.81
CA ASN A 200 16.48 1.77 -8.09
C ASN A 200 17.24 2.52 -9.20
N HIS A 201 17.67 3.77 -8.92
CA HIS A 201 18.52 4.56 -9.82
C HIS A 201 19.87 3.86 -10.09
N ALA A 202 20.54 3.38 -9.04
CA ALA A 202 21.84 2.70 -9.18
C ALA A 202 21.72 1.41 -10.01
N TYR A 203 20.66 0.64 -9.82
CA TYR A 203 20.37 -0.56 -10.62
C TYR A 203 20.19 -0.21 -12.11
N CYS A 204 19.38 0.80 -12.42
CA CYS A 204 19.17 1.20 -13.81
C CYS A 204 20.46 1.76 -14.44
N THR A 205 21.24 2.52 -13.69
CA THR A 205 22.55 3.05 -14.15
C THR A 205 23.53 1.92 -14.43
N ALA A 206 23.65 0.96 -13.53
CA ALA A 206 24.54 -0.20 -13.70
C ALA A 206 24.03 -1.18 -14.77
N ASN A 207 22.73 -1.24 -14.96
CA ASN A 207 22.03 -2.07 -15.94
C ASN A 207 22.60 -3.49 -16.08
N PRO A 208 22.68 -4.29 -15.00
CA PRO A 208 23.39 -5.58 -15.02
C PRO A 208 22.78 -6.63 -15.94
N LYS A 209 21.53 -6.42 -16.36
CA LYS A 209 20.82 -7.31 -17.29
C LYS A 209 20.74 -6.76 -18.72
N HIS A 210 21.37 -5.63 -18.98
CA HIS A 210 21.43 -4.98 -20.30
C HIS A 210 20.05 -4.71 -20.93
N TYR A 211 19.08 -4.27 -20.12
CA TYR A 211 17.77 -3.87 -20.63
C TYR A 211 17.87 -2.60 -21.49
N ALA A 212 17.19 -2.61 -22.62
CA ALA A 212 17.11 -1.42 -23.47
C ALA A 212 16.46 -0.25 -22.72
N GLY A 213 17.04 0.93 -22.81
CA GLY A 213 16.51 2.15 -22.22
C GLY A 213 16.88 2.40 -20.75
N TYR A 214 17.52 1.46 -20.05
CA TYR A 214 17.98 1.70 -18.68
C TYR A 214 19.31 2.45 -18.65
N GLY A 215 19.42 3.46 -17.79
CA GLY A 215 20.62 4.26 -17.63
C GLY A 215 20.46 5.31 -16.54
N ALA A 216 21.47 6.18 -16.38
CA ALA A 216 21.48 7.23 -15.37
C ALA A 216 20.34 8.25 -15.57
N ASP A 217 19.95 8.51 -16.81
CA ASP A 217 18.91 9.47 -17.15
C ASP A 217 17.56 8.80 -17.48
N ALA A 218 17.51 7.46 -17.47
CA ALA A 218 16.31 6.66 -17.73
C ALA A 218 16.20 5.55 -16.70
N TRP A 219 15.51 5.85 -15.62
CA TRP A 219 15.36 4.97 -14.46
C TRP A 219 13.98 5.13 -13.81
N GLY A 220 13.70 4.28 -12.83
CA GLY A 220 12.43 4.30 -12.13
C GLY A 220 11.63 3.03 -12.45
N LEU A 221 12.02 1.91 -11.79
CA LEU A 221 11.31 0.65 -11.97
C LEU A 221 9.94 0.73 -11.33
N THR A 222 8.92 0.39 -12.11
CA THR A 222 7.53 0.31 -11.67
C THR A 222 6.87 -0.90 -12.34
N ALA A 223 5.64 -1.21 -11.94
CA ALA A 223 4.76 -2.11 -12.67
C ALA A 223 3.70 -1.27 -13.39
N ALA A 224 3.43 -1.59 -14.63
CA ALA A 224 2.36 -0.97 -15.41
C ALA A 224 1.90 -1.98 -16.46
N ASP A 225 0.59 -2.03 -16.67
CA ASP A 225 0.03 -2.81 -17.78
C ASP A 225 0.36 -2.12 -19.10
N THR A 226 0.60 -2.93 -20.13
CA THR A 226 0.71 -2.43 -21.50
C THR A 226 -0.66 -2.48 -22.19
N PRO A 227 -0.86 -1.76 -23.33
CA PRO A 227 -2.10 -1.86 -24.10
C PRO A 227 -2.46 -3.28 -24.55
N ASP A 228 -1.50 -4.17 -24.56
CA ASP A 228 -1.64 -5.56 -25.00
C ASP A 228 -1.68 -6.57 -23.82
N GLY A 229 -1.68 -6.09 -22.57
CA GLY A 229 -1.71 -6.89 -21.32
C GLY A 229 -0.38 -7.06 -20.66
#